data_be18502e528616fa574fae435395c0ca
#
_entry.id   be18502e528616fa574fae435395c0ca
#
_cell.length_a   1.000
_cell.length_b   1.000
_cell.length_c   1.000
_cell.angle_alpha   90.00
_cell.angle_beta   90.00
_cell.angle_gamma   90.00
#
_symmetry.space_group_name_H-M   'P 1'
#
loop_
_entity.id
_entity.type
_entity.pdbx_description
1 polymer ?
#
loop_
_entity_poly.entity_id
_entity_poly.type
_entity_poly.pdbx_seq_one_letter_code
_entity_poly.pdbx_strand_id
1 'polypeptide(L)'
;MTESHPDTFCIILLPVPLDRHCNPFFPADLTNHDHACELARLSLAAWRANPERWPEVHERLFSRPVLPPEVAEAAVGQIVGYDELARALEDPWINQILQTGIKDFKQMIFRSGAMPKLVVGDDEVLHGAHRSKEVLLETLERLYRLRD
;
A
#
# COMPACT_ATOMS: atom_id res chain seq x y z
N MET A 1 -7.08 12.98 -7.08
CA MET A 1 -6.74 13.85 -5.93
C MET A 1 -5.63 14.83 -6.28
N THR A 2 -4.51 14.38 -6.82
CA THR A 2 -3.41 15.24 -7.25
C THR A 2 -3.74 16.16 -8.42
N GLU A 3 -4.69 15.79 -9.28
CA GLU A 3 -5.13 16.63 -10.41
C GLU A 3 -5.93 17.87 -9.99
N SER A 4 -6.70 17.78 -8.88
CA SER A 4 -7.52 18.87 -8.37
C SER A 4 -6.75 19.82 -7.45
N HIS A 5 -5.72 19.29 -6.77
CA HIS A 5 -4.91 20.01 -5.78
C HIS A 5 -3.44 19.64 -5.95
N PRO A 6 -2.80 20.07 -7.08
CA PRO A 6 -1.38 19.81 -7.27
C PRO A 6 -0.58 20.46 -6.15
N ASP A 7 0.42 19.75 -5.66
CA ASP A 7 1.36 20.19 -4.61
C ASP A 7 0.77 20.42 -3.21
N THR A 8 -0.51 20.08 -2.97
CA THR A 8 -1.14 20.22 -1.65
C THR A 8 -0.95 18.99 -0.79
N PHE A 9 -0.85 17.80 -1.38
CA PHE A 9 -0.79 16.54 -0.66
C PHE A 9 0.44 15.72 -1.05
N CYS A 10 1.14 15.23 -0.05
CA CYS A 10 2.10 14.14 -0.19
C CYS A 10 1.46 12.84 0.33
N ILE A 11 1.35 11.83 -0.52
CA ILE A 11 0.79 10.53 -0.15
C ILE A 11 1.93 9.52 -0.06
N ILE A 12 2.09 8.92 1.13
CA ILE A 12 3.04 7.84 1.37
C ILE A 12 2.24 6.55 1.50
N LEU A 13 2.52 5.58 0.64
CA LEU A 13 1.88 4.28 0.64
C LEU A 13 2.75 3.27 1.38
N LEU A 14 2.22 2.72 2.47
CA LEU A 14 2.84 1.63 3.22
C LEU A 14 2.02 0.36 3.02
N PRO A 15 2.51 -0.64 2.28
CA PRO A 15 1.81 -1.88 2.13
C PRO A 15 1.76 -2.64 3.46
N VAL A 16 0.57 -3.13 3.79
CA VAL A 16 0.35 -3.97 4.96
C VAL A 16 -0.20 -5.30 4.47
N PRO A 17 0.64 -6.33 4.34
CA PRO A 17 0.16 -7.64 3.94
C PRO A 17 -0.76 -8.22 5.02
N LEU A 18 -1.94 -8.67 4.58
CA LEU A 18 -2.91 -9.37 5.42
C LEU A 18 -2.66 -10.88 5.35
N ASP A 19 -1.42 -11.27 5.54
CA ASP A 19 -0.91 -12.63 5.45
C ASP A 19 -0.03 -12.94 6.66
N ARG A 20 -0.38 -14.00 7.40
CA ARG A 20 0.30 -14.42 8.63
C ARG A 20 1.74 -14.88 8.41
N HIS A 21 2.13 -15.23 7.19
CA HIS A 21 3.49 -15.64 6.89
C HIS A 21 4.52 -14.52 7.15
N CYS A 22 4.15 -13.28 6.92
CA CYS A 22 5.04 -12.14 7.17
C CYS A 22 4.47 -11.13 8.17
N ASN A 23 3.16 -11.17 8.46
CA ASN A 23 2.51 -10.28 9.41
C ASN A 23 1.98 -11.05 10.63
N PRO A 24 2.80 -11.22 11.69
CA PRO A 24 2.41 -11.98 12.87
C PRO A 24 1.28 -11.31 13.68
N PHE A 25 0.94 -10.07 13.39
CA PHE A 25 -0.14 -9.32 14.05
C PHE A 25 -1.47 -9.45 13.32
N PHE A 26 -1.50 -10.11 12.16
CA PHE A 26 -2.75 -10.37 11.46
C PHE A 26 -3.57 -11.42 12.22
N PRO A 27 -4.83 -11.11 12.61
CA PRO A 27 -5.63 -12.00 13.45
C PRO A 27 -5.84 -13.39 12.85
N ALA A 28 -5.74 -14.42 13.68
CA ALA A 28 -5.83 -15.83 13.24
C ALA A 28 -7.25 -16.23 12.80
N ASP A 29 -8.26 -15.53 13.29
CA ASP A 29 -9.68 -15.73 12.99
C ASP A 29 -10.13 -15.06 11.69
N LEU A 30 -9.27 -14.22 11.09
CA LEU A 30 -9.56 -13.60 9.81
C LEU A 30 -9.00 -14.44 8.65
N THR A 31 -9.66 -14.32 7.49
CA THR A 31 -9.23 -14.97 6.26
C THR A 31 -7.84 -14.50 5.88
N ASN A 32 -6.89 -15.44 5.75
CA ASN A 32 -5.56 -15.16 5.27
C ASN A 32 -5.62 -14.78 3.79
N HIS A 33 -4.84 -13.77 3.41
CA HIS A 33 -4.68 -13.36 2.03
C HIS A 33 -3.38 -13.95 1.50
N ASP A 34 -3.46 -15.20 1.02
CA ASP A 34 -2.31 -15.91 0.50
C ASP A 34 -1.56 -15.08 -0.55
N HIS A 35 -0.24 -15.12 -0.48
CA HIS A 35 0.67 -14.35 -1.34
C HIS A 35 0.68 -12.82 -1.12
N ALA A 36 -0.04 -12.29 -0.13
CA ALA A 36 0.00 -10.84 0.11
C ALA A 36 1.39 -10.34 0.52
N CYS A 37 2.21 -11.20 1.13
CA CYS A 37 3.60 -10.87 1.46
C CYS A 37 4.45 -10.64 0.22
N GLU A 38 4.38 -11.57 -0.73
CA GLU A 38 5.12 -11.52 -1.99
C GLU A 38 4.65 -10.35 -2.85
N LEU A 39 3.34 -10.15 -2.97
CA LEU A 39 2.77 -9.04 -3.75
C LEU A 39 3.12 -7.68 -3.16
N ALA A 40 3.16 -7.55 -1.82
CA ALA A 40 3.58 -6.31 -1.17
C ALA A 40 5.07 -6.00 -1.44
N ARG A 41 5.94 -7.01 -1.35
CA ARG A 41 7.37 -6.86 -1.70
C ARG A 41 7.54 -6.47 -3.17
N LEU A 42 6.80 -7.11 -4.06
CA LEU A 42 6.84 -6.86 -5.48
C LEU A 42 6.40 -5.42 -5.82
N SER A 43 5.33 -4.94 -5.17
CA SER A 43 4.88 -3.55 -5.33
C SER A 43 5.92 -2.52 -4.89
N LEU A 44 6.59 -2.77 -3.73
CA LEU A 44 7.68 -1.92 -3.25
C LEU A 44 8.91 -1.96 -4.18
N ALA A 45 9.25 -3.15 -4.67
CA ALA A 45 10.37 -3.32 -5.60
C ALA A 45 10.11 -2.61 -6.93
N ALA A 46 8.87 -2.66 -7.44
CA ALA A 46 8.48 -1.93 -8.64
C ALA A 46 8.61 -0.42 -8.46
N TRP A 47 8.16 0.10 -7.32
CA TRP A 47 8.34 1.52 -7.00
C TRP A 47 9.83 1.89 -6.90
N ARG A 48 10.63 1.03 -6.31
CA ARG A 48 12.08 1.25 -6.17
C ARG A 48 12.82 1.19 -7.51
N ALA A 49 12.37 0.31 -8.40
CA ALA A 49 12.92 0.15 -9.75
C ALA A 49 12.55 1.32 -10.68
N ASN A 50 11.27 1.71 -10.67
CA ASN A 50 10.76 2.77 -11.54
C ASN A 50 9.49 3.43 -10.95
N PRO A 51 9.64 4.50 -10.15
CA PRO A 51 8.51 5.19 -9.51
C PRO A 51 7.48 5.74 -10.50
N GLU A 52 7.91 6.16 -11.70
CA GLU A 52 7.01 6.72 -12.71
C GLU A 52 6.05 5.67 -13.28
N ARG A 53 6.49 4.40 -13.36
CA ARG A 53 5.68 3.29 -13.83
C ARG A 53 4.88 2.60 -12.72
N TRP A 54 5.11 2.96 -11.47
CA TRP A 54 4.45 2.33 -10.33
C TRP A 54 2.91 2.39 -10.36
N PRO A 55 2.23 3.48 -10.81
CA PRO A 55 0.77 3.49 -10.92
C PRO A 55 0.23 2.36 -11.82
N GLU A 56 0.90 2.07 -12.94
CA GLU A 56 0.54 0.97 -13.85
C GLU A 56 0.72 -0.40 -13.18
N VAL A 57 1.80 -0.56 -12.42
CA VAL A 57 2.04 -1.76 -11.63
C VAL A 57 0.95 -1.94 -10.57
N HIS A 58 0.58 -0.87 -9.88
CA HIS A 58 -0.47 -0.90 -8.87
C HIS A 58 -1.80 -1.35 -9.47
N GLU A 59 -2.24 -0.75 -10.57
CA GLU A 59 -3.44 -1.18 -11.28
C GLU A 59 -3.37 -2.65 -11.70
N ARG A 60 -2.22 -3.10 -12.20
CA ARG A 60 -2.02 -4.49 -12.63
C ARG A 60 -2.13 -5.47 -11.48
N LEU A 61 -1.52 -5.19 -10.34
CA LEU A 61 -1.55 -6.06 -9.16
C LEU A 61 -2.95 -6.14 -8.54
N PHE A 62 -3.71 -5.05 -8.58
CA PHE A 62 -5.06 -4.97 -8.00
C PHE A 62 -6.19 -5.22 -9.02
N SER A 63 -5.87 -5.46 -10.30
CA SER A 63 -6.87 -5.71 -11.34
C SER A 63 -7.63 -7.03 -11.18
N ARG A 64 -7.12 -7.97 -10.38
CA ARG A 64 -7.72 -9.28 -10.07
C ARG A 64 -7.59 -9.56 -8.58
N PRO A 65 -8.52 -10.35 -8.01
CA PRO A 65 -8.54 -10.60 -6.56
C PRO A 65 -7.24 -11.15 -6.00
N VAL A 66 -6.63 -12.10 -6.72
CA VAL A 66 -5.35 -12.70 -6.31
C VAL A 66 -4.58 -13.09 -7.57
N LEU A 67 -3.34 -12.65 -7.68
CA LEU A 67 -2.42 -13.10 -8.71
C LEU A 67 -1.44 -14.10 -8.10
N PRO A 68 -1.19 -15.25 -8.73
CA PRO A 68 -0.06 -16.10 -8.37
C PRO A 68 1.25 -15.29 -8.45
N PRO A 69 2.20 -15.47 -7.50
CA PRO A 69 3.42 -14.68 -7.44
C PRO A 69 4.20 -14.62 -8.74
N GLU A 70 4.34 -15.77 -9.43
CA GLU A 70 5.10 -15.85 -10.69
C GLU A 70 4.43 -15.04 -11.81
N VAL A 71 3.10 -15.01 -11.83
CA VAL A 71 2.33 -14.24 -12.82
C VAL A 71 2.44 -12.75 -12.52
N ALA A 72 2.40 -12.38 -11.25
CA ALA A 72 2.57 -11.01 -10.79
C ALA A 72 3.99 -10.51 -11.11
N GLU A 73 5.03 -11.28 -10.77
CA GLU A 73 6.41 -10.93 -11.02
C GLU A 73 6.70 -10.75 -12.52
N ALA A 74 6.23 -11.67 -13.35
CA ALA A 74 6.36 -11.57 -14.81
C ALA A 74 5.68 -10.30 -15.34
N ALA A 75 4.47 -10.00 -14.87
CA ALA A 75 3.73 -8.82 -15.30
C ALA A 75 4.43 -7.52 -14.86
N VAL A 76 4.96 -7.47 -13.63
CA VAL A 76 5.69 -6.31 -13.12
C VAL A 76 7.02 -6.14 -13.86
N GLY A 77 7.76 -7.24 -14.11
CA GLY A 77 9.01 -7.20 -14.88
C GLY A 77 8.83 -6.66 -16.30
N GLN A 78 7.68 -6.94 -16.94
CA GLN A 78 7.34 -6.34 -18.24
C GLN A 78 7.15 -4.83 -18.17
N ILE A 79 6.66 -4.32 -17.03
CA ILE A 79 6.38 -2.89 -16.87
C ILE A 79 7.65 -2.12 -16.51
N VAL A 80 8.41 -2.59 -15.51
CA VAL A 80 9.54 -1.83 -14.94
C VAL A 80 10.91 -2.27 -15.43
N GLY A 81 10.99 -3.38 -16.16
CA GLY A 81 12.24 -4.04 -16.57
C GLY A 81 12.60 -5.19 -15.62
N TYR A 82 12.99 -6.34 -16.20
CA TYR A 82 13.30 -7.54 -15.41
C TYR A 82 14.56 -7.37 -14.56
N ASP A 83 15.61 -6.78 -15.13
CA ASP A 83 16.89 -6.59 -14.44
C ASP A 83 16.77 -5.52 -13.33
N GLU A 84 15.99 -4.47 -13.57
CA GLU A 84 15.69 -3.42 -12.60
C GLU A 84 14.89 -3.99 -11.44
N LEU A 85 13.88 -4.80 -11.73
CA LEU A 85 13.06 -5.46 -10.72
C LEU A 85 13.88 -6.41 -9.86
N ALA A 86 14.71 -7.27 -10.49
CA ALA A 86 15.56 -8.21 -9.78
C ALA A 86 16.52 -7.50 -8.80
N ARG A 87 17.19 -6.44 -9.26
CA ARG A 87 18.05 -5.61 -8.40
C ARG A 87 17.28 -4.95 -7.25
N ALA A 88 16.06 -4.45 -7.52
CA ALA A 88 15.24 -3.82 -6.51
C ALA A 88 14.76 -4.82 -5.45
N LEU A 89 14.43 -6.06 -5.81
CA LEU A 89 14.01 -7.10 -4.87
C LEU A 89 15.10 -7.49 -3.87
N GLU A 90 16.38 -7.29 -4.21
CA GLU A 90 17.54 -7.52 -3.33
C GLU A 90 17.82 -6.32 -2.40
N ASP A 91 17.21 -5.15 -2.63
CA ASP A 91 17.45 -3.97 -1.83
C ASP A 91 16.89 -4.16 -0.40
N PRO A 92 17.72 -4.05 0.67
CA PRO A 92 17.28 -4.16 2.05
C PRO A 92 16.17 -3.18 2.43
N TRP A 93 16.06 -2.06 1.73
CA TRP A 93 15.02 -1.06 1.93
C TRP A 93 13.60 -1.66 1.82
N ILE A 94 13.40 -2.64 0.91
CA ILE A 94 12.10 -3.33 0.74
C ILE A 94 11.63 -3.94 2.06
N ASN A 95 12.53 -4.68 2.72
CA ASN A 95 12.21 -5.31 4.00
C ASN A 95 11.99 -4.27 5.11
N GLN A 96 12.75 -3.18 5.12
CA GLN A 96 12.61 -2.12 6.12
C GLN A 96 11.23 -1.45 6.02
N ILE A 97 10.79 -1.09 4.82
CA ILE A 97 9.48 -0.46 4.60
C ILE A 97 8.35 -1.43 4.94
N LEU A 98 8.45 -2.69 4.50
CA LEU A 98 7.45 -3.69 4.83
C LEU A 98 7.31 -3.88 6.34
N GLN A 99 8.41 -3.98 7.07
CA GLN A 99 8.40 -4.09 8.53
C GLN A 99 7.85 -2.83 9.22
N THR A 100 8.08 -1.65 8.64
CA THR A 100 7.48 -0.41 9.12
C THR A 100 5.95 -0.47 9.02
N GLY A 101 5.42 -0.81 7.84
CA GLY A 101 3.97 -0.95 7.63
C GLY A 101 3.33 -2.00 8.57
N ILE A 102 4.01 -3.13 8.81
CA ILE A 102 3.55 -4.16 9.74
C ILE A 102 3.53 -3.66 11.20
N LYS A 103 4.54 -2.90 11.62
CA LYS A 103 4.57 -2.30 12.97
C LYS A 103 3.47 -1.26 13.16
N ASP A 104 3.25 -0.41 12.17
CA ASP A 104 2.19 0.58 12.20
C ASP A 104 0.81 -0.09 12.22
N PHE A 105 0.63 -1.16 11.42
CA PHE A 105 -0.58 -1.98 11.48
C PHE A 105 -0.83 -2.51 12.90
N LYS A 106 0.18 -3.06 13.58
CA LYS A 106 0.07 -3.55 14.96
C LYS A 106 -0.50 -2.47 15.90
N GLN A 107 -0.05 -1.22 15.76
CA GLN A 107 -0.52 -0.12 16.62
C GLN A 107 -1.97 0.28 16.31
N MET A 108 -2.38 0.17 15.04
CA MET A 108 -3.67 0.64 14.57
C MET A 108 -4.77 -0.42 14.60
N ILE A 109 -4.43 -1.72 14.55
CA ILE A 109 -5.43 -2.80 14.47
C ILE A 109 -6.33 -2.85 15.71
N PHE A 110 -5.80 -2.49 16.88
CA PHE A 110 -6.56 -2.46 18.12
C PHE A 110 -7.63 -1.36 18.16
N ARG A 111 -7.53 -0.35 17.33
CA ARG A 111 -8.53 0.73 17.23
C ARG A 111 -9.66 0.35 16.27
N SER A 112 -9.35 -0.32 15.19
CA SER A 112 -10.31 -0.79 14.19
C SER A 112 -9.64 -1.81 13.27
N GLY A 113 -10.33 -2.93 12.97
CA GLY A 113 -9.91 -3.91 11.96
C GLY A 113 -10.12 -3.47 10.52
N ALA A 114 -10.83 -2.34 10.29
CA ALA A 114 -11.14 -1.89 8.93
C ALA A 114 -9.88 -1.42 8.17
N MET A 115 -9.74 -1.88 6.94
CA MET A 115 -8.69 -1.50 6.00
C MET A 115 -9.35 -0.89 4.73
N PRO A 116 -8.68 -0.03 3.97
CA PRO A 116 -7.38 0.59 4.25
C PRO A 116 -7.42 1.59 5.41
N LYS A 117 -6.25 2.04 5.88
CA LYS A 117 -6.11 3.14 6.83
C LYS A 117 -5.42 4.31 6.15
N LEU A 118 -5.97 5.50 6.32
CA LEU A 118 -5.35 6.74 5.86
C LEU A 118 -5.01 7.60 7.07
N VAL A 119 -3.73 7.79 7.33
CA VAL A 119 -3.24 8.71 8.37
C VAL A 119 -3.13 10.10 7.74
N VAL A 120 -3.79 11.08 8.35
CA VAL A 120 -3.82 12.46 7.89
C VAL A 120 -3.15 13.35 8.92
N GLY A 121 -2.01 13.94 8.54
CA GLY A 121 -1.17 14.67 9.50
C GLY A 121 -0.65 13.74 10.60
N ASP A 122 -0.66 14.23 11.84
CA ASP A 122 0.03 13.54 12.95
C ASP A 122 -0.86 12.62 13.77
N ASP A 123 -2.19 12.80 13.74
CA ASP A 123 -3.10 12.18 14.71
C ASP A 123 -4.44 11.69 14.17
N GLU A 124 -4.83 12.11 12.97
CA GLU A 124 -6.10 11.70 12.39
C GLU A 124 -5.96 10.42 11.59
N VAL A 125 -6.82 9.43 11.86
CA VAL A 125 -6.86 8.17 11.11
C VAL A 125 -8.26 7.91 10.57
N LEU A 126 -8.36 7.87 9.24
CA LEU A 126 -9.56 7.45 8.56
C LEU A 126 -9.50 5.92 8.33
N HIS A 127 -10.57 5.23 8.69
CA HIS A 127 -10.63 3.77 8.67
C HIS A 127 -11.57 3.27 7.57
N GLY A 128 -11.10 2.27 6.82
CA GLY A 128 -11.87 1.61 5.79
C GLY A 128 -11.98 2.40 4.49
N ALA A 129 -12.61 1.78 3.49
CA ALA A 129 -12.83 2.41 2.20
C ALA A 129 -13.95 3.47 2.30
N HIS A 130 -13.71 4.63 1.74
CA HIS A 130 -14.74 5.66 1.59
C HIS A 130 -15.72 5.26 0.49
N ARG A 131 -16.97 5.75 0.63
CA ARG A 131 -18.07 5.42 -0.31
C ARG A 131 -17.80 5.89 -1.73
N SER A 132 -17.05 6.97 -1.88
CA SER A 132 -16.62 7.49 -3.18
C SER A 132 -15.38 8.40 -3.03
N LYS A 133 -14.77 8.74 -4.17
CA LYS A 133 -13.67 9.71 -4.26
C LYS A 133 -14.06 11.07 -3.72
N GLU A 134 -15.27 11.51 -4.02
CA GLU A 134 -15.82 12.81 -3.63
C GLU A 134 -15.93 12.90 -2.10
N VAL A 135 -16.50 11.86 -1.45
CA VAL A 135 -16.61 11.81 0.02
C VAL A 135 -15.24 11.83 0.69
N LEU A 136 -14.25 11.12 0.13
CA LEU A 136 -12.89 11.17 0.65
C LEU A 136 -12.31 12.59 0.52
N LEU A 137 -12.47 13.21 -0.64
CA LEU A 137 -11.95 14.55 -0.90
C LEU A 137 -12.56 15.59 0.04
N GLU A 138 -13.89 15.62 0.19
CA GLU A 138 -14.59 16.50 1.14
C GLU A 138 -14.10 16.29 2.58
N THR A 139 -13.85 15.03 2.97
CA THR A 139 -13.33 14.72 4.30
C THR A 139 -11.93 15.29 4.49
N LEU A 140 -11.05 15.13 3.52
CA LEU A 140 -9.69 15.67 3.57
C LEU A 140 -9.69 17.20 3.58
N GLU A 141 -10.47 17.85 2.72
CA GLU A 141 -10.60 19.30 2.68
C GLU A 141 -11.07 19.83 4.04
N ARG A 142 -12.06 19.18 4.65
CA ARG A 142 -12.54 19.55 5.99
C ARG A 142 -11.45 19.43 7.05
N LEU A 143 -10.67 18.34 7.05
CA LEU A 143 -9.59 18.12 8.01
C LEU A 143 -8.47 19.16 7.86
N TYR A 144 -8.15 19.54 6.63
CA TYR A 144 -7.13 20.56 6.38
C TYR A 144 -7.62 22.00 6.67
N ARG A 145 -8.88 22.32 6.44
CA ARG A 145 -9.47 23.64 6.78
C ARG A 145 -9.61 23.86 8.28
N LEU A 146 -9.70 22.77 9.07
CA LEU A 146 -9.78 22.87 10.53
C LEU A 146 -8.41 23.14 11.21
N ARG A 147 -7.33 23.18 10.41
CA ARG A 147 -5.95 23.39 10.88
C ARG A 147 -5.36 24.74 10.48
N ASP A 148 -6.07 25.54 9.67
CA ASP A 148 -5.75 26.93 9.38
C ASP A 148 -6.40 27.84 10.44
#